data_9e5e4049ffb7201f07042fdf682d9750
#
_entry.id   9e5e4049ffb7201f07042fdf682d9750
#
_cell.length_a   1.000
_cell.length_b   1.000
_cell.length_c   1.000
_cell.angle_alpha   90.00
_cell.angle_beta   90.00
_cell.angle_gamma   90.00
#
_symmetry.space_group_name_H-M   'P 1'
#
loop_
_entity.id
_entity.type
_entity.pdbx_description
1 polymer ?
#
loop_
_entity_poly.entity_id
_entity_poly.type
_entity_poly.pdbx_seq_one_letter_code
_entity_poly.pdbx_strand_id
1 'polypeptide(L)'
;LEKIKAFIVNRNLLTSLKNTVDFLLKEPRIEVVIYDQQSTYPPLLQYYQYNHLTVVYAKENAGPKSIWGEEFKPHFNKEHFILADSDCLYDGIPSDWLDRMLHVLNNSSVFKVGFSIETNDLPDVPLTKQVIDWEKKHWALKNDLGWEAPIDTTFALYRPDSGFSYDAIRLDRPYCMKHSPWYVTKDNVTEEWLHYLEHASPVSSWGSRIRKSLNLPTPPDQIS
;
A
#
# COMPACT_ATOMS: atom_id res chain seq x y z
N LEU A 1 13.58 5.13 22.83
CA LEU A 1 13.70 5.56 21.43
C LEU A 1 12.30 5.83 20.91
N GLU A 2 12.12 6.95 20.21
CA GLU A 2 10.87 7.27 19.54
C GLU A 2 10.64 6.25 18.42
N LYS A 3 9.39 5.76 18.29
CA LYS A 3 9.05 4.77 17.28
C LYS A 3 8.83 5.44 15.92
N ILE A 4 9.16 4.74 14.85
CA ILE A 4 8.83 5.13 13.48
C ILE A 4 7.33 4.92 13.27
N LYS A 5 6.60 5.98 12.95
CA LYS A 5 5.18 5.86 12.62
C LYS A 5 4.99 5.25 11.23
N ALA A 6 4.16 4.24 11.15
CA ALA A 6 3.73 3.63 9.91
C ALA A 6 2.25 3.98 9.66
N PHE A 7 2.01 4.81 8.67
CA PHE A 7 0.68 5.22 8.26
C PHE A 7 0.15 4.26 7.18
N ILE A 8 -0.95 3.60 7.48
CA ILE A 8 -1.62 2.71 6.53
C ILE A 8 -2.86 3.42 6.00
N VAL A 9 -2.85 3.75 4.71
CA VAL A 9 -4.05 4.29 4.05
C VAL A 9 -4.98 3.13 3.73
N ASN A 10 -6.20 3.18 4.27
CA ASN A 10 -7.17 2.12 4.08
C ASN A 10 -8.53 2.63 3.64
N ARG A 11 -9.19 1.82 2.80
CA ARG A 11 -10.61 1.96 2.48
C ARG A 11 -11.21 0.59 2.18
N ASN A 12 -12.18 0.19 2.98
CA ASN A 12 -13.02 -1.01 2.77
C ASN A 12 -12.26 -2.34 2.63
N LEU A 13 -10.97 -2.41 2.98
CA LEU A 13 -10.17 -3.63 2.95
C LEU A 13 -9.80 -4.05 4.37
N LEU A 14 -10.25 -5.21 4.80
CA LEU A 14 -9.99 -5.77 6.14
C LEU A 14 -8.87 -6.81 6.11
N THR A 15 -8.94 -7.76 5.18
CA THR A 15 -8.04 -8.93 5.16
C THR A 15 -6.59 -8.51 4.88
N SER A 16 -6.36 -7.70 3.87
CA SER A 16 -5.02 -7.19 3.55
C SER A 16 -4.56 -6.14 4.56
N LEU A 17 -5.47 -5.31 5.11
CA LEU A 17 -5.12 -4.42 6.22
C LEU A 17 -4.59 -5.20 7.43
N LYS A 18 -5.25 -6.29 7.85
CA LYS A 18 -4.75 -7.14 8.93
C LYS A 18 -3.35 -7.67 8.64
N ASN A 19 -3.11 -8.16 7.41
CA ASN A 19 -1.79 -8.62 7.00
C ASN A 19 -0.74 -7.51 7.12
N THR A 20 -1.08 -6.28 6.69
CA THR A 20 -0.19 -5.12 6.82
C THR A 20 0.09 -4.75 8.28
N VAL A 21 -0.95 -4.71 9.13
CA VAL A 21 -0.82 -4.44 10.57
C VAL A 21 0.04 -5.51 11.24
N ASP A 22 -0.25 -6.78 10.99
CA ASP A 22 0.48 -7.91 11.59
C ASP A 22 1.94 -7.94 11.15
N PHE A 23 2.23 -7.58 9.90
CA PHE A 23 3.60 -7.44 9.39
C PHE A 23 4.35 -6.33 10.11
N LEU A 24 3.78 -5.14 10.20
CA LEU A 24 4.41 -3.98 10.82
C LEU A 24 4.62 -4.15 12.32
N LEU A 25 3.67 -4.75 13.04
CA LEU A 25 3.75 -4.95 14.48
C LEU A 25 4.79 -6.01 14.91
N LYS A 26 5.31 -6.82 13.97
CA LYS A 26 6.47 -7.71 14.23
C LYS A 26 7.77 -6.91 14.43
N GLU A 27 7.82 -5.67 13.95
CA GLU A 27 8.97 -4.78 14.14
C GLU A 27 8.71 -3.86 15.35
N PRO A 28 9.41 -4.03 16.48
CA PRO A 28 9.11 -3.33 17.73
C PRO A 28 9.36 -1.82 17.67
N ARG A 29 10.14 -1.36 16.67
CA ARG A 29 10.42 0.07 16.44
C ARG A 29 9.27 0.79 15.72
N ILE A 30 8.22 0.08 15.31
CA ILE A 30 7.08 0.64 14.56
C ILE A 30 5.91 0.97 15.49
N GLU A 31 5.26 2.09 15.20
CA GLU A 31 3.95 2.46 15.71
C GLU A 31 2.98 2.57 14.52
N VAL A 32 1.91 1.78 14.54
CA VAL A 32 0.93 1.74 13.45
C VAL A 32 -0.16 2.78 13.65
N VAL A 33 -0.42 3.55 12.60
CA VAL A 33 -1.55 4.50 12.51
C VAL A 33 -2.32 4.21 11.22
N ILE A 34 -3.60 3.90 11.34
CA ILE A 34 -4.47 3.69 10.18
C ILE A 34 -5.10 5.03 9.79
N TYR A 35 -5.00 5.40 8.51
CA TYR A 35 -5.70 6.54 7.93
C TYR A 35 -6.86 6.03 7.08
N ASP A 36 -8.05 6.04 7.68
CA ASP A 36 -9.27 5.50 7.05
C ASP A 36 -9.92 6.53 6.13
N GLN A 37 -10.10 6.16 4.86
CA GLN A 37 -10.67 6.97 3.79
C GLN A 37 -12.19 6.75 3.67
N GLN A 38 -12.94 6.95 4.79
CA GLN A 38 -14.38 6.77 4.85
C GLN A 38 -14.84 5.34 4.46
N SER A 39 -14.30 4.36 5.14
CA SER A 39 -14.75 2.97 4.97
C SER A 39 -16.19 2.78 5.44
N THR A 40 -16.90 1.92 4.72
CA THR A 40 -18.31 1.54 4.99
C THR A 40 -18.47 0.03 5.20
N TYR A 41 -17.42 -0.78 5.01
CA TYR A 41 -17.47 -2.23 5.16
C TYR A 41 -17.65 -2.62 6.64
N PRO A 42 -18.81 -3.19 7.05
CA PRO A 42 -19.13 -3.39 8.46
C PRO A 42 -18.12 -4.24 9.23
N PRO A 43 -17.57 -5.37 8.67
CA PRO A 43 -16.57 -6.14 9.39
C PRO A 43 -15.28 -5.37 9.67
N LEU A 44 -14.88 -4.44 8.79
CA LEU A 44 -13.72 -3.57 9.00
C LEU A 44 -13.98 -2.57 10.13
N LEU A 45 -15.15 -1.91 10.13
CA LEU A 45 -15.52 -0.96 11.18
C LEU A 45 -15.59 -1.64 12.55
N GLN A 46 -16.06 -2.88 12.59
CA GLN A 46 -16.03 -3.71 13.81
C GLN A 46 -14.58 -4.02 14.24
N TYR A 47 -13.69 -4.35 13.32
CA TYR A 47 -12.28 -4.58 13.60
C TYR A 47 -11.62 -3.37 14.25
N TYR A 48 -11.90 -2.15 13.80
CA TYR A 48 -11.39 -0.92 14.40
C TYR A 48 -11.84 -0.73 15.85
N GLN A 49 -13.06 -1.15 16.18
CA GLN A 49 -13.61 -1.01 17.55
C GLN A 49 -12.99 -1.97 18.58
N TYR A 50 -12.63 -3.18 18.14
CA TYR A 50 -12.16 -4.23 19.04
C TYR A 50 -10.63 -4.37 19.12
N ASN A 51 -9.90 -3.68 18.28
CA ASN A 51 -8.45 -3.69 18.31
C ASN A 51 -7.96 -2.30 18.70
N HIS A 52 -7.14 -2.19 19.72
CA HIS A 52 -6.58 -0.94 20.24
C HIS A 52 -5.64 -0.25 19.22
N LEU A 53 -6.13 -0.09 17.99
CA LEU A 53 -5.42 0.54 16.88
C LEU A 53 -5.69 2.04 16.90
N THR A 54 -4.68 2.82 16.59
CA THR A 54 -4.85 4.24 16.33
C THR A 54 -5.44 4.41 14.93
N VAL A 55 -6.69 4.89 14.85
CA VAL A 55 -7.39 5.15 13.58
C VAL A 55 -7.69 6.63 13.47
N VAL A 56 -7.23 7.25 12.39
CA VAL A 56 -7.55 8.63 12.00
C VAL A 56 -8.53 8.56 10.84
N TYR A 57 -9.69 9.18 10.98
CA TYR A 57 -10.74 9.16 9.96
C TYR A 57 -10.65 10.41 9.09
N ALA A 58 -10.51 10.22 7.78
CA ALA A 58 -10.58 11.30 6.80
C ALA A 58 -12.00 11.89 6.73
N LYS A 59 -12.10 13.21 6.51
CA LYS A 59 -13.41 13.88 6.29
C LYS A 59 -14.07 13.47 4.99
N GLU A 60 -13.26 13.14 3.99
CA GLU A 60 -13.70 12.66 2.68
C GLU A 60 -12.70 11.65 2.12
N ASN A 61 -13.12 10.86 1.13
CA ASN A 61 -12.19 10.02 0.39
C ASN A 61 -11.45 10.83 -0.68
N ALA A 62 -10.33 11.40 -0.32
CA ALA A 62 -9.47 12.18 -1.21
C ALA A 62 -8.29 11.35 -1.78
N GLY A 63 -8.30 10.02 -1.53
CA GLY A 63 -7.27 9.09 -2.00
C GLY A 63 -5.98 9.10 -1.17
N PRO A 64 -5.02 8.21 -1.51
CA PRO A 64 -3.86 7.95 -0.65
C PRO A 64 -2.91 9.14 -0.51
N LYS A 65 -2.90 10.07 -1.47
CA LYS A 65 -2.08 11.28 -1.40
C LYS A 65 -2.61 12.33 -0.41
N SER A 66 -3.84 12.21 0.06
CA SER A 66 -4.43 13.13 1.02
C SER A 66 -3.71 13.15 2.37
N ILE A 67 -2.88 12.15 2.65
CA ILE A 67 -2.03 12.11 3.84
C ILE A 67 -1.10 13.36 3.95
N TRP A 68 -0.72 13.97 2.84
CA TRP A 68 0.06 15.22 2.84
C TRP A 68 -0.79 16.50 2.96
N GLY A 69 -2.12 16.36 3.04
CA GLY A 69 -3.03 17.46 3.25
C GLY A 69 -2.98 18.03 4.67
N GLU A 70 -3.48 19.25 4.84
CA GLU A 70 -3.48 19.96 6.13
C GLU A 70 -4.24 19.19 7.23
N GLU A 71 -5.22 18.40 6.87
CA GLU A 71 -5.98 17.58 7.82
C GLU A 71 -5.12 16.53 8.52
N PHE A 72 -4.22 15.88 7.80
CA PHE A 72 -3.39 14.81 8.33
C PHE A 72 -2.02 15.28 8.83
N LYS A 73 -1.56 16.45 8.39
CA LYS A 73 -0.26 17.05 8.72
C LYS A 73 0.09 17.04 10.22
N PRO A 74 -0.85 17.27 11.16
CA PRO A 74 -0.55 17.21 12.59
C PRO A 74 -0.06 15.84 13.10
N HIS A 75 -0.31 14.77 12.35
CA HIS A 75 0.10 13.42 12.72
C HIS A 75 1.55 13.09 12.30
N PHE A 76 2.16 13.88 11.41
CA PHE A 76 3.57 13.73 11.06
C PHE A 76 4.47 14.29 12.18
N ASN A 77 5.53 13.54 12.48
CA ASN A 77 6.65 14.02 13.27
C ASN A 77 7.84 14.30 12.33
N LYS A 78 8.89 14.91 12.88
CA LYS A 78 10.13 15.23 12.14
C LYS A 78 11.07 14.03 12.00
N GLU A 79 10.57 12.83 12.24
CA GLU A 79 11.33 11.59 12.15
C GLU A 79 11.04 10.86 10.82
N HIS A 80 11.77 9.78 10.57
CA HIS A 80 11.41 8.87 9.51
C HIS A 80 9.99 8.34 9.70
N PHE A 81 9.26 8.13 8.62
CA PHE A 81 7.93 7.52 8.67
C PHE A 81 7.74 6.54 7.52
N ILE A 82 6.83 5.60 7.71
CA ILE A 82 6.41 4.68 6.67
C ILE A 82 5.03 5.11 6.18
N LEU A 83 4.84 5.06 4.86
CA LEU A 83 3.53 5.09 4.25
C LEU A 83 3.29 3.78 3.53
N ALA A 84 2.12 3.21 3.73
CA ALA A 84 1.68 1.97 3.10
C ALA A 84 0.22 2.07 2.64
N ASP A 85 -0.09 1.51 1.49
CA ASP A 85 -1.46 1.18 1.11
C ASP A 85 -1.84 -0.14 1.80
N SER A 86 -3.10 -0.30 2.16
CA SER A 86 -3.59 -1.49 2.88
C SER A 86 -3.75 -2.73 2.00
N ASP A 87 -3.56 -2.62 0.69
CA ASP A 87 -3.80 -3.68 -0.28
C ASP A 87 -2.52 -4.47 -0.65
N CYS A 88 -1.54 -4.51 0.26
CA CYS A 88 -0.29 -5.23 0.09
C CYS A 88 -0.19 -6.45 1.01
N LEU A 89 0.56 -7.47 0.58
CA LEU A 89 0.85 -8.68 1.33
C LEU A 89 2.38 -8.85 1.43
N TYR A 90 2.87 -9.29 2.59
CA TYR A 90 4.28 -9.22 2.95
C TYR A 90 4.90 -10.59 3.24
N ASP A 91 4.28 -11.66 2.72
CA ASP A 91 4.76 -13.03 2.94
C ASP A 91 6.17 -13.22 2.37
N GLY A 92 7.05 -13.78 3.19
CA GLY A 92 8.43 -14.08 2.80
C GLY A 92 9.41 -12.91 2.85
N ILE A 93 8.98 -11.71 3.25
CA ILE A 93 9.90 -10.59 3.47
C ILE A 93 10.77 -10.86 4.71
N PRO A 94 12.11 -10.76 4.60
CA PRO A 94 13.02 -10.97 5.73
C PRO A 94 12.77 -10.01 6.90
N SER A 95 13.05 -10.47 8.13
CA SER A 95 12.81 -9.69 9.35
C SER A 95 13.71 -8.45 9.49
N ASP A 96 14.81 -8.37 8.75
CA ASP A 96 15.75 -7.23 8.73
C ASP A 96 15.34 -6.13 7.73
N TRP A 97 14.13 -6.19 7.19
CA TRP A 97 13.65 -5.27 6.16
C TRP A 97 13.79 -3.79 6.51
N LEU A 98 13.53 -3.43 7.77
CA LEU A 98 13.64 -2.03 8.21
C LEU A 98 15.10 -1.57 8.26
N ASP A 99 16.01 -2.40 8.74
CA ASP A 99 17.43 -2.10 8.76
C ASP A 99 17.98 -1.98 7.34
N ARG A 100 17.51 -2.83 6.42
CA ARG A 100 17.85 -2.73 4.99
C ARG A 100 17.35 -1.43 4.38
N MET A 101 16.10 -1.01 4.64
CA MET A 101 15.56 0.26 4.15
C MET A 101 16.33 1.45 4.71
N LEU A 102 16.62 1.47 6.01
CA LEU A 102 17.44 2.51 6.65
C LEU A 102 18.85 2.58 6.06
N HIS A 103 19.49 1.42 5.84
CA HIS A 103 20.80 1.37 5.21
C HIS A 103 20.77 2.02 3.82
N VAL A 104 19.82 1.65 2.96
CA VAL A 104 19.70 2.20 1.60
C VAL A 104 19.40 3.70 1.65
N LEU A 105 18.49 4.12 2.52
CA LEU A 105 18.13 5.52 2.67
C LEU A 105 19.34 6.36 3.11
N ASN A 106 20.15 5.87 4.06
CA ASN A 106 21.34 6.57 4.56
C ASN A 106 22.49 6.62 3.55
N ASN A 107 22.55 5.69 2.60
CA ASN A 107 23.61 5.60 1.58
C ASN A 107 23.17 6.08 0.18
N SER A 108 22.04 6.78 0.09
CA SER A 108 21.52 7.38 -1.14
C SER A 108 21.03 8.79 -0.89
N SER A 109 20.64 9.50 -1.95
CA SER A 109 20.01 10.83 -1.87
C SER A 109 18.49 10.79 -2.11
N VAL A 110 17.91 9.61 -2.36
CA VAL A 110 16.48 9.47 -2.66
C VAL A 110 15.59 9.88 -1.49
N PHE A 111 14.37 10.28 -1.79
CA PHE A 111 13.39 10.70 -0.78
C PHE A 111 12.85 9.52 0.04
N LYS A 112 12.79 8.33 -0.56
CA LYS A 112 12.21 7.16 0.07
C LYS A 112 12.77 5.85 -0.48
N VAL A 113 12.62 4.80 0.31
CA VAL A 113 12.97 3.41 -0.05
C VAL A 113 11.81 2.51 0.25
N GLY A 114 11.46 1.62 -0.66
CA GLY A 114 10.35 0.67 -0.46
C GLY A 114 10.61 -0.70 -1.04
N PHE A 115 9.63 -1.57 -0.91
CA PHE A 115 9.67 -2.91 -1.49
C PHE A 115 9.44 -2.87 -3.00
N SER A 116 10.05 -3.81 -3.72
CA SER A 116 9.61 -4.16 -5.06
C SER A 116 8.31 -4.96 -5.01
N ILE A 117 7.59 -5.02 -6.14
CA ILE A 117 6.34 -5.77 -6.22
C ILE A 117 6.58 -7.05 -7.02
N GLU A 118 6.16 -8.19 -6.43
CA GLU A 118 6.34 -9.51 -7.05
C GLU A 118 5.37 -9.70 -8.23
N THR A 119 5.89 -10.26 -9.32
CA THR A 119 5.13 -10.53 -10.54
C THR A 119 5.33 -11.93 -11.10
N ASN A 120 6.19 -12.75 -10.46
CA ASN A 120 6.54 -14.09 -11.00
C ASN A 120 5.46 -15.16 -10.71
N ASP A 121 4.57 -14.90 -9.75
CA ASP A 121 3.55 -15.84 -9.28
C ASP A 121 2.12 -15.33 -9.48
N LEU A 122 1.95 -14.36 -10.37
CA LEU A 122 0.63 -13.84 -10.73
C LEU A 122 -0.27 -14.91 -11.33
N PRO A 123 -1.60 -14.90 -11.04
CA PRO A 123 -2.55 -15.83 -11.62
C PRO A 123 -2.63 -15.66 -13.15
N ASP A 124 -2.90 -16.74 -13.87
CA ASP A 124 -3.08 -16.69 -15.33
C ASP A 124 -4.48 -16.16 -15.69
N VAL A 125 -4.60 -14.84 -15.70
CA VAL A 125 -5.84 -14.10 -16.03
C VAL A 125 -5.54 -12.94 -16.99
N PRO A 126 -6.53 -12.42 -17.72
CA PRO A 126 -6.31 -11.32 -18.68
C PRO A 126 -5.65 -10.06 -18.12
N LEU A 127 -5.78 -9.82 -16.82
CA LEU A 127 -5.15 -8.69 -16.13
C LEU A 127 -3.64 -8.84 -16.02
N THR A 128 -3.13 -10.07 -15.89
CA THR A 128 -1.72 -10.38 -15.62
C THR A 128 -0.77 -9.79 -16.64
N LYS A 129 -1.12 -9.89 -17.93
CA LYS A 129 -0.29 -9.29 -18.99
C LYS A 129 -0.14 -7.77 -18.80
N GLN A 130 -1.22 -7.08 -18.44
CA GLN A 130 -1.20 -5.64 -18.22
C GLN A 130 -0.35 -5.26 -17.00
N VAL A 131 -0.42 -6.07 -15.94
CA VAL A 131 0.40 -5.90 -14.73
C VAL A 131 1.88 -6.07 -15.05
N ILE A 132 2.26 -7.14 -15.73
CA ILE A 132 3.65 -7.42 -16.12
C ILE A 132 4.18 -6.30 -17.02
N ASP A 133 3.42 -5.86 -18.03
CA ASP A 133 3.81 -4.77 -18.93
C ASP A 133 3.96 -3.43 -18.20
N TRP A 134 3.17 -3.21 -17.15
CA TRP A 134 3.29 -2.03 -16.29
C TRP A 134 4.51 -2.11 -15.39
N GLU A 135 4.74 -3.25 -14.72
CA GLU A 135 5.73 -3.40 -13.65
C GLU A 135 7.16 -3.59 -14.19
N LYS A 136 7.35 -4.17 -15.39
CA LYS A 136 8.68 -4.44 -15.99
C LYS A 136 9.60 -3.22 -16.04
N LYS A 137 9.05 -2.02 -16.20
CA LYS A 137 9.84 -0.77 -16.24
C LYS A 137 10.52 -0.46 -14.90
N HIS A 138 9.97 -0.97 -13.80
CA HIS A 138 10.49 -0.77 -12.45
C HIS A 138 11.63 -1.74 -12.10
N TRP A 139 11.94 -2.66 -13.03
CA TRP A 139 13.04 -3.62 -12.95
C TRP A 139 14.09 -3.36 -14.04
N ALA A 140 14.21 -2.11 -14.51
CA ALA A 140 15.07 -1.76 -15.66
C ALA A 140 16.43 -1.20 -15.23
N LEU A 141 16.48 -0.36 -14.19
CA LEU A 141 17.70 0.30 -13.74
C LEU A 141 18.05 -0.19 -12.34
N LYS A 142 19.18 -0.89 -12.22
CA LYS A 142 19.66 -1.45 -10.97
C LYS A 142 21.03 -0.86 -10.59
N ASN A 143 21.20 -0.55 -9.32
CA ASN A 143 22.47 -0.21 -8.69
C ASN A 143 22.75 -1.13 -7.48
N ASP A 144 23.82 -0.89 -6.72
CA ASP A 144 24.22 -1.71 -5.57
C ASP A 144 23.22 -1.62 -4.39
N LEU A 145 22.36 -0.62 -4.37
CA LEU A 145 21.38 -0.39 -3.31
C LEU A 145 20.00 -1.00 -3.62
N GLY A 146 19.67 -1.20 -4.91
CA GLY A 146 18.41 -1.74 -5.37
C GLY A 146 18.05 -1.27 -6.78
N TRP A 147 16.76 -1.13 -7.06
CA TRP A 147 16.23 -0.69 -8.34
C TRP A 147 15.84 0.79 -8.29
N GLU A 148 16.42 1.60 -9.15
CA GLU A 148 16.05 3.01 -9.32
C GLU A 148 14.69 3.08 -10.02
N ALA A 149 13.63 3.11 -9.24
CA ALA A 149 12.27 3.06 -9.74
C ALA A 149 11.31 3.85 -8.85
N PRO A 150 10.34 4.55 -9.45
CA PRO A 150 9.36 5.31 -8.70
C PRO A 150 8.52 4.41 -7.80
N ILE A 151 8.20 4.93 -6.61
CA ILE A 151 7.20 4.38 -5.71
C ILE A 151 6.11 5.45 -5.57
N ASP A 152 4.86 5.04 -5.63
CA ASP A 152 3.71 5.91 -5.28
C ASP A 152 3.45 5.89 -3.76
N THR A 153 2.33 5.39 -3.31
CA THR A 153 1.95 5.26 -1.89
C THR A 153 2.01 3.82 -1.38
N THR A 154 2.40 2.87 -2.22
CA THR A 154 2.22 1.43 -1.99
C THR A 154 2.88 0.93 -0.70
N PHE A 155 4.20 1.15 -0.54
CA PHE A 155 4.94 0.96 0.70
C PHE A 155 6.32 1.61 0.60
N ALA A 156 6.63 2.55 1.47
CA ALA A 156 7.98 3.10 1.56
C ALA A 156 8.30 3.71 2.93
N LEU A 157 9.57 3.64 3.31
CA LEU A 157 10.18 4.43 4.38
C LEU A 157 10.64 5.77 3.81
N TYR A 158 10.18 6.85 4.37
CA TYR A 158 10.46 8.24 3.98
C TYR A 158 11.49 8.89 4.89
N ARG A 159 12.24 9.84 4.33
CA ARG A 159 13.06 10.77 5.14
C ARG A 159 12.17 11.67 5.98
N PRO A 160 12.70 12.22 7.08
CA PRO A 160 12.04 13.27 7.84
C PRO A 160 11.59 14.44 6.95
N ASP A 161 10.48 15.05 7.30
CA ASP A 161 9.91 16.23 6.62
C ASP A 161 9.68 16.06 5.09
N SER A 162 9.68 14.83 4.59
CA SER A 162 9.48 14.56 3.16
C SER A 162 8.03 14.77 2.74
N GLY A 163 7.84 15.54 1.69
CA GLY A 163 6.61 15.58 0.92
C GLY A 163 6.47 14.36 -0.02
N PHE A 164 5.42 14.37 -0.82
CA PHE A 164 5.26 13.36 -1.86
C PHE A 164 6.31 13.52 -2.95
N SER A 165 7.01 12.43 -3.26
CA SER A 165 7.97 12.35 -4.35
C SER A 165 7.92 10.95 -4.97
N TYR A 166 8.24 10.84 -6.26
CA TYR A 166 8.46 9.58 -6.95
C TYR A 166 9.92 9.10 -6.88
N ASP A 167 10.85 9.96 -6.46
CA ASP A 167 12.28 9.65 -6.35
C ASP A 167 12.53 8.62 -5.25
N ALA A 168 12.85 7.40 -5.65
CA ALA A 168 12.90 6.25 -4.77
C ALA A 168 13.85 5.16 -5.25
N ILE A 169 14.25 4.30 -4.31
CA ILE A 169 14.85 3.00 -4.58
C ILE A 169 13.88 1.92 -4.11
N ARG A 170 13.59 0.95 -4.97
CA ARG A 170 12.91 -0.30 -4.61
C ARG A 170 13.95 -1.35 -4.24
N LEU A 171 13.78 -1.98 -3.09
CA LEU A 171 14.66 -3.07 -2.65
C LEU A 171 14.57 -4.25 -3.64
N ASP A 172 15.69 -4.92 -3.84
CA ASP A 172 15.74 -6.14 -4.65
C ASP A 172 15.20 -7.36 -3.86
N ARG A 173 14.98 -8.47 -4.54
CA ARG A 173 14.64 -9.74 -3.88
C ARG A 173 15.67 -10.09 -2.82
N PRO A 174 15.25 -10.63 -1.67
CA PRO A 174 13.91 -11.15 -1.37
C PRO A 174 12.91 -10.11 -0.79
N TYR A 175 13.21 -8.83 -0.79
CA TYR A 175 12.37 -7.77 -0.23
C TYR A 175 11.28 -7.36 -1.24
N CYS A 176 10.40 -8.30 -1.58
CA CYS A 176 9.28 -8.07 -2.50
C CYS A 176 7.96 -8.35 -1.80
N MET A 177 7.02 -7.43 -1.94
CA MET A 177 5.64 -7.59 -1.50
C MET A 177 4.74 -7.99 -2.67
N LYS A 178 3.54 -8.47 -2.38
CA LYS A 178 2.48 -8.69 -3.37
C LYS A 178 1.46 -7.57 -3.30
N HIS A 179 1.00 -7.11 -4.45
CA HIS A 179 -0.11 -6.16 -4.53
C HIS A 179 -1.40 -6.95 -4.68
N SER A 180 -2.18 -7.08 -3.61
CA SER A 180 -3.31 -8.00 -3.52
C SER A 180 -4.38 -7.84 -4.61
N PRO A 181 -4.66 -6.61 -5.14
CA PRO A 181 -5.53 -6.41 -6.28
C PRO A 181 -5.20 -7.24 -7.52
N TRP A 182 -3.91 -7.56 -7.72
CA TRP A 182 -3.46 -8.31 -8.90
C TRP A 182 -3.73 -9.82 -8.81
N TYR A 183 -4.07 -10.29 -7.61
CA TYR A 183 -4.35 -11.71 -7.31
C TYR A 183 -5.85 -12.02 -7.23
N VAL A 184 -6.71 -11.01 -7.38
CA VAL A 184 -8.16 -11.19 -7.35
C VAL A 184 -8.65 -11.78 -8.67
N THR A 185 -9.28 -12.95 -8.58
CA THR A 185 -9.82 -13.71 -9.70
C THR A 185 -11.29 -14.05 -9.45
N LYS A 186 -11.98 -14.61 -10.45
CA LYS A 186 -13.37 -15.09 -10.29
C LYS A 186 -13.51 -16.20 -9.26
N ASP A 187 -12.43 -17.00 -9.08
CA ASP A 187 -12.45 -18.18 -8.22
C ASP A 187 -12.16 -17.83 -6.75
N ASN A 188 -11.59 -16.64 -6.47
CA ASN A 188 -11.20 -16.24 -5.12
C ASN A 188 -11.75 -14.88 -4.67
N VAL A 189 -12.58 -14.22 -5.48
CA VAL A 189 -13.19 -12.94 -5.10
C VAL A 189 -14.09 -13.13 -3.86
N THR A 190 -13.87 -12.29 -2.85
CA THR A 190 -14.60 -12.32 -1.58
C THR A 190 -15.68 -11.25 -1.53
N GLU A 191 -16.60 -11.34 -0.54
CA GLU A 191 -17.59 -10.29 -0.26
C GLU A 191 -16.91 -8.93 0.03
N GLU A 192 -15.77 -8.94 0.71
CA GLU A 192 -14.93 -7.76 0.96
C GLU A 192 -14.51 -7.09 -0.36
N TRP A 193 -13.99 -7.87 -1.31
CA TRP A 193 -13.60 -7.35 -2.62
C TRP A 193 -14.78 -6.85 -3.42
N LEU A 194 -15.94 -7.53 -3.37
CA LEU A 194 -17.15 -7.08 -4.03
C LEU A 194 -17.62 -5.74 -3.44
N HIS A 195 -17.64 -5.63 -2.10
CA HIS A 195 -17.96 -4.39 -1.42
C HIS A 195 -16.98 -3.26 -1.78
N TYR A 196 -15.65 -3.54 -1.74
CA TYR A 196 -14.62 -2.58 -2.14
C TYR A 196 -14.87 -2.06 -3.57
N LEU A 197 -15.07 -2.98 -4.51
CA LEU A 197 -15.28 -2.64 -5.92
C LEU A 197 -16.59 -1.86 -6.16
N GLU A 198 -17.67 -2.16 -5.44
CA GLU A 198 -18.92 -1.43 -5.51
C GLU A 198 -18.77 0.03 -5.07
N HIS A 199 -17.94 0.27 -4.05
CA HIS A 199 -17.70 1.59 -3.46
C HIS A 199 -16.36 2.22 -3.92
N ALA A 200 -15.68 1.61 -4.91
CA ALA A 200 -14.41 2.13 -5.39
C ALA A 200 -14.59 3.51 -6.03
N SER A 201 -13.78 4.45 -5.57
CA SER A 201 -13.69 5.77 -6.17
C SER A 201 -12.99 5.70 -7.54
N PRO A 202 -13.26 6.64 -8.46
CA PRO A 202 -12.50 6.81 -9.70
C PRO A 202 -10.99 6.99 -9.49
N VAL A 203 -10.58 7.36 -8.27
CA VAL A 203 -9.17 7.49 -7.86
C VAL A 203 -8.46 6.14 -7.75
N SER A 204 -9.20 5.02 -7.62
CA SER A 204 -8.62 3.67 -7.59
C SER A 204 -8.16 3.24 -8.99
N SER A 205 -6.86 3.23 -9.21
CA SER A 205 -6.26 2.91 -10.52
C SER A 205 -6.50 1.47 -10.99
N TRP A 206 -6.76 0.53 -10.06
CA TRP A 206 -6.95 -0.89 -10.36
C TRP A 206 -8.42 -1.34 -10.31
N GLY A 207 -9.27 -0.64 -9.58
CA GLY A 207 -10.67 -1.04 -9.38
C GLY A 207 -11.44 -1.33 -10.68
N SER A 208 -11.35 -0.45 -11.68
CA SER A 208 -12.03 -0.63 -12.98
C SER A 208 -11.47 -1.82 -13.78
N ARG A 209 -10.16 -2.08 -13.68
CA ARG A 209 -9.50 -3.20 -14.37
C ARG A 209 -9.88 -4.54 -13.76
N ILE A 210 -9.95 -4.60 -12.41
CA ILE A 210 -10.40 -5.79 -11.68
C ILE A 210 -11.87 -6.06 -11.99
N ARG A 211 -12.75 -5.05 -11.95
CA ARG A 211 -14.16 -5.21 -12.34
C ARG A 211 -14.31 -5.81 -13.72
N LYS A 212 -13.55 -5.32 -14.69
CA LYS A 212 -13.52 -5.86 -16.06
C LYS A 212 -13.04 -7.31 -16.08
N SER A 213 -12.00 -7.65 -15.35
CA SER A 213 -11.46 -9.01 -15.24
C SER A 213 -12.47 -9.98 -14.62
N LEU A 214 -13.26 -9.51 -13.66
CA LEU A 214 -14.33 -10.26 -13.00
C LEU A 214 -15.66 -10.30 -13.79
N ASN A 215 -15.77 -9.57 -14.91
CA ASN A 215 -17.01 -9.34 -15.66
C ASN A 215 -18.13 -8.69 -14.82
N LEU A 216 -17.77 -7.81 -13.89
CA LEU A 216 -18.73 -7.05 -13.10
C LEU A 216 -19.22 -5.81 -13.87
N PRO A 217 -20.51 -5.43 -13.72
CA PRO A 217 -21.06 -4.23 -14.36
C PRO A 217 -20.38 -2.96 -13.82
N THR A 218 -20.32 -1.90 -14.64
CA THR A 218 -19.87 -0.58 -14.17
C THR A 218 -20.89 -0.02 -13.16
N PRO A 219 -20.45 0.55 -12.03
CA PRO A 219 -21.36 1.18 -11.08
C PRO A 219 -22.13 2.33 -11.74
N PRO A 220 -23.41 2.54 -11.38
CA PRO A 220 -24.25 3.59 -11.97
C PRO A 220 -23.61 4.99 -11.90
N ASP A 221 -22.91 5.30 -10.81
CA ASP A 221 -22.31 6.61 -10.52
C ASP A 221 -21.03 6.88 -11.36
N GLN A 222 -20.56 5.90 -12.12
CA GLN A 222 -19.38 5.97 -12.98
C GLN A 222 -19.71 5.93 -14.48
N ILE A 223 -21.00 5.94 -14.81
CA ILE A 223 -21.51 6.04 -16.18
C ILE A 223 -21.77 7.52 -16.47
N SER A 224 -20.70 8.24 -16.84
CA SER A 224 -20.80 9.63 -17.32
C SER A 224 -20.10 9.76 -18.66
#